data_77bec222c4ebb2d461a5b7ce7b771171
#
_entry.id   77bec222c4ebb2d461a5b7ce7b771171
#
_cell.length_a   1.000
_cell.length_b   1.000
_cell.length_c   1.000
_cell.angle_alpha   90.00
_cell.angle_beta   90.00
_cell.angle_gamma   90.00
#
_symmetry.space_group_name_H-M   'P 1'
#
loop_
_entity.id
_entity.type
_entity.pdbx_description
1 polymer ?
#
loop_
_entity_poly.entity_id
_entity_poly.type
_entity_poly.pdbx_seq_one_letter_code
_entity_poly.pdbx_strand_id
1 'polypeptide(L)'
;MERLAKIRGGLIDLGLDAVLITDELNQRYATGFAFTDGAVLVTLDRAFLLTDSRYIEAAQKSVSGDITVRMFGAGKRLSQLVREAMDECGVQKLGAEEFSLSHGAYLNWQRVLGVELHPCQSLFYRLRASKDEAEIRSMRRAQAIAEKALDDVLHII
;
A
#
# COMPACT_ATOMS: atom_id res chain seq x y z
N MET A 1 9.79 -4.14 -8.36
CA MET A 1 9.75 -5.60 -8.63
C MET A 1 9.90 -6.45 -7.37
N GLU A 2 10.99 -6.35 -6.60
CA GLU A 2 11.22 -7.23 -5.42
C GLU A 2 10.13 -7.15 -4.34
N ARG A 3 9.62 -5.95 -4.01
CA ARG A 3 8.61 -5.76 -2.97
C ARG A 3 7.25 -6.36 -3.35
N LEU A 4 6.82 -6.19 -4.60
CA LEU A 4 5.59 -6.84 -5.09
C LEU A 4 5.73 -8.36 -5.08
N ALA A 5 6.90 -8.90 -5.43
CA ALA A 5 7.15 -10.35 -5.36
C ALA A 5 7.06 -10.87 -3.91
N LYS A 6 7.60 -10.12 -2.94
CA LYS A 6 7.48 -10.47 -1.51
C LYS A 6 6.02 -10.44 -1.03
N ILE A 7 5.23 -9.43 -1.44
CA ILE A 7 3.80 -9.37 -1.12
C ILE A 7 3.07 -10.57 -1.71
N ARG A 8 3.29 -10.87 -2.99
CA ARG A 8 2.69 -12.03 -3.68
C ARG A 8 3.04 -13.37 -3.02
N GLY A 9 4.30 -13.55 -2.62
CA GLY A 9 4.70 -14.72 -1.83
C GLY A 9 3.87 -14.87 -0.54
N GLY A 10 3.70 -13.76 0.18
CA GLY A 10 2.87 -13.76 1.39
C GLY A 10 1.38 -13.99 1.13
N LEU A 11 0.84 -13.56 -0.02
CA LEU A 11 -0.54 -13.87 -0.42
C LEU A 11 -0.71 -15.38 -0.65
N ILE A 12 0.24 -16.02 -1.33
CA ILE A 12 0.25 -17.47 -1.54
C ILE A 12 0.25 -18.21 -0.20
N ASP A 13 1.12 -17.81 0.73
CA ASP A 13 1.21 -18.43 2.07
C ASP A 13 -0.10 -18.31 2.86
N LEU A 14 -0.85 -17.23 2.66
CA LEU A 14 -2.14 -16.97 3.31
C LEU A 14 -3.34 -17.55 2.55
N GLY A 15 -3.13 -18.09 1.34
CA GLY A 15 -4.20 -18.58 0.48
C GLY A 15 -5.15 -17.47 0.00
N LEU A 16 -4.61 -16.27 -0.23
CA LEU A 16 -5.33 -15.09 -0.71
C LEU A 16 -5.03 -14.84 -2.20
N ASP A 17 -6.01 -14.35 -2.94
CA ASP A 17 -5.85 -13.98 -4.35
C ASP A 17 -5.29 -12.56 -4.52
N ALA A 18 -5.60 -11.68 -3.57
CA ALA A 18 -5.19 -10.29 -3.57
C ALA A 18 -5.18 -9.67 -2.17
N VAL A 19 -4.56 -8.49 -2.06
CA VAL A 19 -4.67 -7.61 -0.89
C VAL A 19 -5.03 -6.20 -1.31
N LEU A 20 -5.99 -5.61 -0.60
CA LEU A 20 -6.32 -4.18 -0.65
C LEU A 20 -5.50 -3.45 0.42
N ILE A 21 -4.62 -2.56 -0.02
CA ILE A 21 -3.73 -1.78 0.84
C ILE A 21 -4.27 -0.36 0.93
N THR A 22 -4.61 0.06 2.14
CA THR A 22 -5.16 1.39 2.44
C THR A 22 -4.27 2.21 3.37
N ASP A 23 -3.34 1.57 4.08
CA ASP A 23 -2.34 2.23 4.91
C ASP A 23 -1.25 2.89 4.05
N GLU A 24 -0.98 4.17 4.27
CA GLU A 24 -0.04 4.97 3.48
C GLU A 24 1.40 4.42 3.50
N LEU A 25 1.84 3.87 4.64
CA LEU A 25 3.19 3.30 4.76
C LEU A 25 3.31 2.00 3.95
N ASN A 26 2.25 1.20 3.93
CA ASN A 26 2.20 -0.04 3.18
C ASN A 26 1.98 0.21 1.69
N GLN A 27 1.20 1.23 1.31
CA GLN A 27 1.09 1.73 -0.06
C GLN A 27 2.45 2.16 -0.59
N ARG A 28 3.18 2.98 0.19
CA ARG A 28 4.54 3.40 -0.15
C ARG A 28 5.52 2.23 -0.22
N TYR A 29 5.39 1.26 0.68
CA TYR A 29 6.20 0.04 0.61
C TYR A 29 5.97 -0.72 -0.70
N ALA A 30 4.71 -0.93 -1.07
CA ALA A 30 4.35 -1.67 -2.27
C ALA A 30 4.76 -0.97 -3.58
N THR A 31 4.60 0.35 -3.65
CA THR A 31 4.71 1.12 -4.90
C THR A 31 5.98 1.95 -5.03
N GLY A 32 6.63 2.27 -3.92
CA GLY A 32 7.72 3.27 -3.86
C GLY A 32 7.22 4.71 -3.94
N PHE A 33 5.93 4.95 -4.12
CA PHE A 33 5.30 6.27 -4.28
C PHE A 33 4.45 6.62 -3.06
N ALA A 34 4.56 7.86 -2.58
CA ALA A 34 3.81 8.38 -1.44
C ALA A 34 2.58 9.16 -1.92
N PHE A 35 1.41 8.79 -1.44
CA PHE A 35 0.14 9.47 -1.66
C PHE A 35 -0.81 9.20 -0.48
N THR A 36 -1.82 10.04 -0.29
CA THR A 36 -2.70 9.97 0.88
C THR A 36 -4.08 9.42 0.55
N ASP A 37 -4.68 9.85 -0.55
CA ASP A 37 -6.03 9.44 -0.90
C ASP A 37 -6.01 8.41 -2.03
N GLY A 38 -6.40 7.19 -1.71
CA GLY A 38 -6.44 6.10 -2.67
C GLY A 38 -6.23 4.73 -2.05
N ALA A 39 -5.92 3.76 -2.89
CA ALA A 39 -5.61 2.40 -2.48
C ALA A 39 -4.65 1.73 -3.46
N VAL A 40 -3.98 0.70 -3.00
CA VAL A 40 -3.24 -0.22 -3.86
C VAL A 40 -3.89 -1.59 -3.79
N LEU A 41 -4.18 -2.19 -4.94
CA LEU A 41 -4.60 -3.58 -5.03
C LEU A 41 -3.44 -4.39 -5.61
N VAL A 42 -2.97 -5.38 -4.89
CA VAL A 42 -1.94 -6.31 -5.38
C VAL A 42 -2.56 -7.69 -5.50
N THR A 43 -2.55 -8.24 -6.71
CA THR A 43 -2.96 -9.61 -7.00
C THR A 43 -1.72 -10.51 -7.21
N LEU A 44 -1.91 -11.78 -7.42
CA LEU A 44 -0.81 -12.72 -7.65
C LEU A 44 0.01 -12.38 -8.91
N ASP A 45 -0.60 -11.73 -9.89
CA ASP A 45 0.01 -11.43 -11.20
C ASP A 45 0.06 -9.94 -11.55
N ARG A 46 -0.85 -9.11 -11.01
CA ARG A 46 -0.99 -7.69 -11.32
C ARG A 46 -0.90 -6.81 -10.08
N ALA A 47 -0.71 -5.51 -10.27
CA ALA A 47 -0.79 -4.50 -9.23
C ALA A 47 -1.43 -3.22 -9.77
N PHE A 48 -2.27 -2.58 -8.96
CA PHE A 48 -2.98 -1.35 -9.32
C PHE A 48 -2.76 -0.30 -8.24
N LEU A 49 -2.39 0.91 -8.67
CA LEU A 49 -2.41 2.09 -7.83
C LEU A 49 -3.63 2.91 -8.23
N LEU A 50 -4.56 3.11 -7.30
CA LEU A 50 -5.83 3.79 -7.51
C LEU A 50 -5.79 5.10 -6.74
N THR A 51 -5.78 6.23 -7.45
CA THR A 51 -5.61 7.56 -6.85
C THR A 51 -6.51 8.59 -7.52
N ASP A 52 -6.52 9.81 -7.01
CA ASP A 52 -7.30 10.91 -7.58
C ASP A 52 -6.46 11.81 -8.52
N SER A 53 -7.07 12.89 -8.99
CA SER A 53 -6.46 13.84 -9.93
C SER A 53 -5.22 14.55 -9.41
N ARG A 54 -5.02 14.62 -8.08
CA ARG A 54 -3.86 15.31 -7.46
C ARG A 54 -2.56 14.52 -7.67
N TYR A 55 -2.66 13.21 -7.73
CA TYR A 55 -1.50 12.31 -7.74
C TYR A 55 -1.29 11.56 -9.06
N ILE A 56 -2.28 11.53 -9.97
CA ILE A 56 -2.27 10.67 -11.15
C ILE A 56 -1.02 10.86 -12.02
N GLU A 57 -0.65 12.08 -12.35
CA GLU A 57 0.51 12.35 -13.22
C GLU A 57 1.84 11.98 -12.54
N ALA A 58 1.98 12.31 -11.25
CA ALA A 58 3.17 11.99 -10.49
C ALA A 58 3.31 10.46 -10.31
N ALA A 59 2.20 9.76 -10.04
CA ALA A 59 2.18 8.32 -9.92
C ALA A 59 2.59 7.65 -11.25
N GLN A 60 2.02 8.05 -12.38
CA GLN A 60 2.35 7.51 -13.69
C GLN A 60 3.84 7.68 -14.07
N LYS A 61 4.47 8.77 -13.59
CA LYS A 61 5.90 9.04 -13.84
C LYS A 61 6.84 8.32 -12.88
N SER A 62 6.36 7.95 -11.69
CA SER A 62 7.21 7.50 -10.58
C SER A 62 7.14 6.02 -10.31
N VAL A 63 5.99 5.37 -10.56
CA VAL A 63 5.85 3.94 -10.25
C VAL A 63 6.43 3.05 -11.34
N SER A 64 6.84 1.85 -10.97
CA SER A 64 7.29 0.83 -11.92
C SER A 64 6.20 0.50 -12.96
N GLY A 65 6.59 0.17 -14.19
CA GLY A 65 5.69 -0.30 -15.24
C GLY A 65 4.89 -1.58 -14.89
N ASP A 66 5.25 -2.27 -13.81
CA ASP A 66 4.50 -3.41 -13.27
C ASP A 66 3.23 -3.01 -12.51
N ILE A 67 3.00 -1.69 -12.30
CA ILE A 67 1.86 -1.15 -11.58
C ILE A 67 0.98 -0.35 -12.54
N THR A 68 -0.26 -0.78 -12.69
CA THR A 68 -1.27 -0.05 -13.46
C THR A 68 -1.84 1.07 -12.62
N VAL A 69 -1.66 2.33 -13.05
CA VAL A 69 -2.20 3.50 -12.35
C VAL A 69 -3.57 3.85 -12.91
N ARG A 70 -4.58 4.01 -12.05
CA ARG A 70 -5.96 4.40 -12.41
C ARG A 70 -6.43 5.55 -11.55
N MET A 71 -7.24 6.44 -12.14
CA MET A 71 -7.80 7.60 -11.47
C MET A 71 -9.28 7.40 -11.12
N PHE A 72 -9.64 7.68 -9.89
CA PHE A 72 -11.03 7.86 -9.48
C PHE A 72 -11.39 9.36 -9.42
N GLY A 73 -12.67 9.67 -9.41
CA GLY A 73 -13.21 11.04 -9.50
C GLY A 73 -14.14 11.18 -10.71
N ALA A 74 -14.73 12.35 -10.93
CA ALA A 74 -15.62 12.62 -12.08
C ALA A 74 -16.74 11.55 -12.24
N GLY A 75 -17.38 11.17 -11.13
CA GLY A 75 -18.47 10.19 -11.11
C GLY A 75 -18.06 8.73 -10.85
N LYS A 76 -16.77 8.42 -10.80
CA LYS A 76 -16.26 7.07 -10.51
C LYS A 76 -15.62 7.02 -9.12
N ARG A 77 -16.16 6.17 -8.24
CA ARG A 77 -15.68 6.04 -6.85
C ARG A 77 -14.46 5.10 -6.79
N LEU A 78 -13.61 5.29 -5.77
CA LEU A 78 -12.47 4.39 -5.50
C LEU A 78 -12.93 2.93 -5.40
N SER A 79 -14.02 2.65 -4.68
CA SER A 79 -14.55 1.29 -4.52
C SER A 79 -15.00 0.63 -5.82
N GLN A 80 -15.45 1.42 -6.79
CA GLN A 80 -15.79 0.90 -8.12
C GLN A 80 -14.54 0.47 -8.88
N LEU A 81 -13.45 1.28 -8.81
CA LEU A 81 -12.17 0.91 -9.43
C LEU A 81 -11.55 -0.34 -8.78
N VAL A 82 -11.65 -0.45 -7.46
CA VAL A 82 -11.20 -1.66 -6.75
C VAL A 82 -11.99 -2.87 -7.24
N ARG A 83 -13.33 -2.77 -7.30
CA ARG A 83 -14.19 -3.85 -7.78
C ARG A 83 -13.86 -4.25 -9.21
N GLU A 84 -13.72 -3.29 -10.13
CA GLU A 84 -13.33 -3.55 -11.51
C GLU A 84 -12.00 -4.28 -11.61
N ALA A 85 -10.98 -3.83 -10.85
CA ALA A 85 -9.66 -4.47 -10.85
C ALA A 85 -9.72 -5.90 -10.28
N MET A 86 -10.58 -6.13 -9.27
CA MET A 86 -10.83 -7.47 -8.73
C MET A 86 -11.48 -8.39 -9.77
N ASP A 87 -12.52 -7.89 -10.44
CA ASP A 87 -13.26 -8.65 -11.46
C ASP A 87 -12.36 -9.00 -12.67
N GLU A 88 -11.52 -8.06 -13.10
CA GLU A 88 -10.52 -8.28 -14.16
C GLU A 88 -9.49 -9.38 -13.81
N CYS A 89 -9.21 -9.57 -12.53
CA CYS A 89 -8.22 -10.54 -12.05
C CYS A 89 -8.86 -11.80 -11.44
N GLY A 90 -10.19 -11.90 -11.43
CA GLY A 90 -10.91 -13.05 -10.87
C GLY A 90 -10.73 -13.23 -9.36
N VAL A 91 -10.52 -12.14 -8.61
CA VAL A 91 -10.25 -12.16 -7.16
C VAL A 91 -11.49 -12.62 -6.39
N GLN A 92 -11.34 -13.68 -5.60
CA GLN A 92 -12.39 -14.23 -4.74
C GLN A 92 -12.08 -14.00 -3.25
N LYS A 93 -10.80 -14.15 -2.86
CA LYS A 93 -10.32 -14.00 -1.48
C LYS A 93 -9.45 -12.77 -1.37
N LEU A 94 -9.99 -11.72 -0.78
CA LEU A 94 -9.35 -10.41 -0.64
C LEU A 94 -8.83 -10.21 0.77
N GLY A 95 -7.52 -10.01 0.93
CA GLY A 95 -6.90 -9.57 2.16
C GLY A 95 -7.10 -8.07 2.40
N ALA A 96 -7.18 -7.66 3.66
CA ALA A 96 -7.20 -6.25 4.06
C ALA A 96 -6.45 -6.03 5.37
N GLU A 97 -6.06 -4.79 5.61
CA GLU A 97 -5.28 -4.35 6.76
C GLU A 97 -6.22 -4.02 7.93
N GLU A 98 -6.54 -5.00 8.76
CA GLU A 98 -7.53 -4.89 9.82
C GLU A 98 -7.18 -3.88 10.92
N PHE A 99 -5.90 -3.54 11.10
CA PHE A 99 -5.48 -2.55 12.11
C PHE A 99 -5.41 -1.12 11.57
N SER A 100 -5.34 -0.95 10.27
CA SER A 100 -5.29 0.36 9.61
C SER A 100 -6.69 0.90 9.32
N LEU A 101 -7.67 0.02 9.17
CA LEU A 101 -9.06 0.35 8.94
C LEU A 101 -9.82 0.45 10.27
N SER A 102 -10.62 1.51 10.45
CA SER A 102 -11.62 1.48 11.50
C SER A 102 -12.60 0.32 11.23
N HIS A 103 -13.23 -0.21 12.28
CA HIS A 103 -14.22 -1.28 12.13
C HIS A 103 -15.33 -0.91 11.12
N GLY A 104 -15.82 0.33 11.18
CA GLY A 104 -16.82 0.82 10.22
C GLY A 104 -16.33 0.87 8.78
N ALA A 105 -15.07 1.28 8.55
CA ALA A 105 -14.47 1.27 7.23
C ALA A 105 -14.28 -0.15 6.70
N TYR A 106 -13.85 -1.08 7.55
CA TYR A 106 -13.71 -2.49 7.20
C TYR A 106 -15.04 -3.11 6.74
N LEU A 107 -16.10 -2.94 7.53
CA LEU A 107 -17.46 -3.40 7.18
C LEU A 107 -18.00 -2.72 5.91
N ASN A 108 -17.70 -1.43 5.72
CA ASN A 108 -18.11 -0.72 4.52
C ASN A 108 -17.41 -1.28 3.27
N TRP A 109 -16.11 -1.58 3.34
CA TRP A 109 -15.40 -2.22 2.23
C TRP A 109 -15.99 -3.59 1.90
N GLN A 110 -16.25 -4.45 2.88
CA GLN A 110 -16.93 -5.74 2.66
C GLN A 110 -18.26 -5.54 1.93
N ARG A 111 -19.08 -4.60 2.42
CA ARG A 111 -20.40 -4.33 1.85
C ARG A 111 -20.33 -3.82 0.40
N VAL A 112 -19.43 -2.86 0.10
CA VAL A 112 -19.37 -2.24 -1.24
C VAL A 112 -18.68 -3.13 -2.27
N LEU A 113 -17.73 -3.96 -1.83
CA LEU A 113 -17.06 -4.94 -2.69
C LEU A 113 -17.83 -6.26 -2.82
N GLY A 114 -18.79 -6.54 -1.92
CA GLY A 114 -19.57 -7.76 -1.94
C GLY A 114 -18.76 -9.03 -1.71
N VAL A 115 -17.64 -8.92 -0.95
CA VAL A 115 -16.75 -10.04 -0.60
C VAL A 115 -16.41 -9.98 0.88
N GLU A 116 -16.07 -11.13 1.46
CA GLU A 116 -15.47 -11.18 2.78
C GLU A 116 -14.02 -10.68 2.71
N LEU A 117 -13.62 -9.84 3.67
CA LEU A 117 -12.24 -9.41 3.82
C LEU A 117 -11.53 -10.32 4.82
N HIS A 118 -10.32 -10.75 4.46
CA HIS A 118 -9.49 -11.59 5.31
C HIS A 118 -8.39 -10.75 5.97
N PRO A 119 -8.20 -10.85 7.31
CA PRO A 119 -7.14 -10.11 7.98
C PRO A 119 -5.76 -10.47 7.44
N CYS A 120 -4.93 -9.48 7.10
CA CYS A 120 -3.58 -9.71 6.58
C CYS A 120 -2.53 -8.69 7.05
N GLN A 121 -2.82 -7.86 8.05
CA GLN A 121 -1.87 -6.87 8.59
C GLN A 121 -0.54 -7.49 9.00
N SER A 122 -0.53 -8.70 9.55
CA SER A 122 0.66 -9.42 9.96
C SER A 122 1.65 -9.66 8.81
N LEU A 123 1.18 -9.75 7.57
CA LEU A 123 2.02 -9.83 6.38
C LEU A 123 2.90 -8.59 6.26
N PHE A 124 2.32 -7.40 6.32
CA PHE A 124 3.06 -6.15 6.20
C PHE A 124 4.02 -5.90 7.35
N TYR A 125 3.65 -6.29 8.57
CA TYR A 125 4.57 -6.22 9.71
C TYR A 125 5.82 -7.07 9.47
N ARG A 126 5.68 -8.31 8.99
CA ARG A 126 6.81 -9.18 8.66
C ARG A 126 7.65 -8.61 7.50
N LEU A 127 7.02 -8.17 6.42
CA LEU A 127 7.70 -7.63 5.25
C LEU A 127 8.51 -6.37 5.58
N ARG A 128 7.96 -5.48 6.41
CA ARG A 128 8.62 -4.22 6.81
C ARG A 128 9.56 -4.37 8.01
N ALA A 129 9.51 -5.48 8.73
CA ALA A 129 10.45 -5.77 9.82
C ALA A 129 11.88 -5.90 9.30
N SER A 130 12.08 -6.56 8.16
CA SER A 130 13.37 -6.65 7.49
C SER A 130 13.56 -5.46 6.53
N LYS A 131 14.66 -4.72 6.71
CA LYS A 131 15.02 -3.53 5.91
C LYS A 131 16.07 -3.89 4.89
N ASP A 132 15.93 -3.38 3.68
CA ASP A 132 16.99 -3.46 2.67
C ASP A 132 18.11 -2.43 2.93
N GLU A 133 19.23 -2.56 2.20
CA GLU A 133 20.38 -1.67 2.35
C GLU A 133 20.05 -0.19 2.07
N ALA A 134 19.12 0.11 1.17
CA ALA A 134 18.72 1.48 0.87
C ALA A 134 17.89 2.06 2.01
N GLU A 135 17.00 1.27 2.59
CA GLU A 135 16.21 1.63 3.76
C GLU A 135 17.12 1.86 4.98
N ILE A 136 18.10 0.99 5.21
CA ILE A 136 19.08 1.15 6.31
C ILE A 136 19.89 2.44 6.13
N ARG A 137 20.36 2.74 4.91
CA ARG A 137 21.05 4.01 4.64
C ARG A 137 20.19 5.23 4.93
N SER A 138 18.90 5.18 4.53
CA SER A 138 17.95 6.26 4.78
C SER A 138 17.67 6.45 6.28
N MET A 139 17.53 5.36 7.03
CA MET A 139 17.34 5.40 8.49
C MET A 139 18.58 5.99 9.19
N ARG A 140 19.79 5.56 8.82
CA ARG A 140 21.04 6.11 9.38
C ARG A 140 21.15 7.61 9.10
N ARG A 141 20.81 8.06 7.89
CA ARG A 141 20.82 9.48 7.54
C ARG A 141 19.82 10.29 8.37
N ALA A 142 18.60 9.78 8.53
CA ALA A 142 17.57 10.43 9.35
C ALA A 142 18.02 10.52 10.82
N GLN A 143 18.61 9.46 11.36
CA GLN A 143 19.14 9.43 12.71
C GLN A 143 20.26 10.47 12.90
N ALA A 144 21.23 10.54 11.99
CA ALA A 144 22.33 11.51 12.07
C ALA A 144 21.83 12.97 12.02
N ILE A 145 20.77 13.26 11.26
CA ILE A 145 20.14 14.59 11.24
C ILE A 145 19.50 14.91 12.60
N ALA A 146 18.79 13.95 13.19
CA ALA A 146 18.13 14.13 14.50
C ALA A 146 19.18 14.32 15.63
N GLU A 147 20.24 13.51 15.63
CA GLU A 147 21.35 13.63 16.60
C GLU A 147 22.02 15.00 16.50
N LYS A 148 22.35 15.45 15.27
CA LYS A 148 22.93 16.79 15.08
C LYS A 148 22.00 17.89 15.58
N ALA A 149 20.71 17.83 15.28
CA ALA A 149 19.75 18.82 15.77
C ALA A 149 19.68 18.85 17.30
N LEU A 150 19.73 17.69 17.95
CA LEU A 150 19.77 17.61 19.41
C LEU A 150 21.06 18.22 19.97
N ASP A 151 22.23 17.88 19.39
CA ASP A 151 23.51 18.44 19.80
C ASP A 151 23.52 19.98 19.68
N ASP A 152 23.04 20.52 18.56
CA ASP A 152 22.93 21.97 18.34
C ASP A 152 22.07 22.65 19.42
N VAL A 153 20.97 22.02 19.86
CA VAL A 153 20.11 22.54 20.94
C VAL A 153 20.80 22.47 22.30
N LEU A 154 21.48 21.35 22.61
CA LEU A 154 22.20 21.18 23.90
C LEU A 154 23.34 22.18 24.09
N HIS A 155 23.91 22.74 23.03
CA HIS A 155 24.93 23.78 23.11
C HIS A 155 24.37 25.19 23.40
N ILE A 156 23.05 25.36 23.30
CA ILE A 156 22.36 26.66 23.51
C ILE A 156 21.77 26.75 24.94
N ILE A 157 21.58 25.61 25.60
CA ILE A 157 21.09 25.51 26.98
C ILE A 157 22.28 25.56 27.96
#